data_c816089c3bfe5865e09ff0a76303af07
#
_entry.id   c816089c3bfe5865e09ff0a76303af07
#
_cell.length_a   1.000
_cell.length_b   1.000
_cell.length_c   1.000
_cell.angle_alpha   90.00
_cell.angle_beta   90.00
_cell.angle_gamma   90.00
#
_symmetry.space_group_name_H-M   'P 1'
#
loop_
_entity.id
_entity.type
_entity.pdbx_description
1 polymer ?
#
loop_
_entity_poly.entity_id
_entity_poly.type
_entity_poly.pdbx_seq_one_letter_code
_entity_poly.pdbx_strand_id
1 'polypeptide(L)'
;FADRARIFIKSGKGGDGHVSFRRELYVPDGGPDGGNGGKGGDIIFEVDKGLNTLGDFRHNSKYIAKSGEEGGKRRCTGRDGEDLVIKVPEGTVIYDDESRKVIADMSNDNLREVILKGGRGGKGNMNYATSTMQAPQYAQPGQDAQELWVRLELKVIADVGLVGFPNVGKSTPVSYTHLR
;
A
#
# COMPACT_ATOMS: atom_id res chain seq x y z
N PHE A 1 -26.04 6.42 -9.81
CA PHE A 1 -25.19 5.58 -10.69
C PHE A 1 -23.73 5.73 -10.29
N ALA A 2 -23.14 4.65 -9.78
CA ALA A 2 -21.80 4.69 -9.28
C ALA A 2 -20.91 3.75 -10.09
N ASP A 3 -19.69 4.21 -10.40
CA ASP A 3 -18.67 3.36 -10.97
C ASP A 3 -18.02 2.59 -9.83
N ARG A 4 -17.81 1.28 -10.00
CA ARG A 4 -17.31 0.39 -8.95
C ARG A 4 -16.28 -0.58 -9.47
N ALA A 5 -15.36 -0.95 -8.61
CA ALA A 5 -14.40 -2.01 -8.90
C ALA A 5 -14.00 -2.69 -7.60
N ARG A 6 -13.62 -3.96 -7.69
CA ARG A 6 -13.12 -4.75 -6.56
C ARG A 6 -11.72 -5.21 -6.89
N ILE A 7 -10.77 -4.89 -6.03
CA ILE A 7 -9.37 -5.25 -6.27
C ILE A 7 -8.74 -5.87 -5.03
N PHE A 8 -7.73 -6.68 -5.25
CA PHE A 8 -6.90 -7.26 -4.20
C PHE A 8 -5.63 -6.44 -4.08
N ILE A 9 -5.34 -5.99 -2.87
CA ILE A 9 -4.10 -5.25 -2.59
C ILE A 9 -3.28 -5.98 -1.55
N LYS A 10 -1.97 -5.96 -1.74
CA LYS A 10 -1.04 -6.60 -0.81
C LYS A 10 0.24 -5.79 -0.74
N SER A 11 0.66 -5.47 0.47
CA SER A 11 1.93 -4.79 0.68
C SER A 11 3.09 -5.77 0.52
N GLY A 12 4.31 -5.27 0.52
CA GLY A 12 5.48 -6.12 0.46
C GLY A 12 5.80 -6.72 1.82
N LYS A 13 6.28 -7.98 1.81
CA LYS A 13 6.79 -8.61 3.02
C LYS A 13 8.16 -8.01 3.36
N GLY A 14 8.48 -7.88 4.62
CA GLY A 14 9.83 -7.49 5.03
C GLY A 14 10.83 -8.59 4.68
N GLY A 15 12.03 -8.21 4.30
CA GLY A 15 13.11 -9.16 4.04
C GLY A 15 13.60 -9.77 5.34
N ASP A 16 14.10 -10.99 5.27
CA ASP A 16 14.63 -11.68 6.45
C ASP A 16 15.99 -11.11 6.83
N GLY A 17 16.29 -11.12 8.12
CA GLY A 17 17.63 -10.86 8.60
C GLY A 17 18.57 -12.00 8.20
N HIS A 18 19.83 -11.68 8.07
CA HIS A 18 20.84 -12.63 7.61
C HIS A 18 21.70 -13.14 8.75
N VAL A 19 22.12 -14.38 8.65
CA VAL A 19 23.07 -14.98 9.60
C VAL A 19 24.39 -15.15 8.87
N SER A 20 25.42 -14.44 9.32
CA SER A 20 26.77 -14.60 8.81
C SER A 20 27.76 -14.15 9.87
N PHE A 21 29.03 -14.53 9.69
CA PHE A 21 30.11 -14.20 10.60
C PHE A 21 31.26 -13.63 9.81
N ARG A 22 31.89 -12.63 10.37
CA ARG A 22 33.01 -11.97 9.73
C ARG A 22 34.13 -12.99 9.52
N ARG A 23 34.60 -13.11 8.30
CA ARG A 23 35.72 -14.01 7.95
C ARG A 23 36.70 -13.23 7.11
N GLU A 24 37.88 -13.07 7.64
CA GLU A 24 38.97 -12.42 6.95
C GLU A 24 40.24 -13.21 7.13
N LEU A 25 41.25 -12.93 6.31
CA LEU A 25 42.57 -13.47 6.48
C LEU A 25 43.05 -13.05 7.87
N TYR A 26 43.45 -13.87 8.73
CA TYR A 26 43.88 -13.61 10.11
C TYR A 26 42.75 -13.32 11.09
N VAL A 27 41.47 -13.41 10.67
CA VAL A 27 40.32 -13.28 11.57
C VAL A 27 39.38 -14.46 11.33
N PRO A 28 39.74 -15.71 11.70
CA PRO A 28 38.90 -16.86 11.41
C PRO A 28 37.62 -16.92 12.24
N ASP A 29 37.60 -16.30 13.43
CA ASP A 29 36.46 -16.34 14.34
C ASP A 29 35.88 -14.96 14.56
N GLY A 30 35.57 -14.29 13.48
CA GLY A 30 34.98 -12.96 13.56
C GLY A 30 33.54 -12.97 14.14
N GLY A 31 33.11 -11.82 14.62
CA GLY A 31 31.79 -11.67 15.18
C GLY A 31 30.67 -11.75 14.14
N PRO A 32 29.41 -11.74 14.61
CA PRO A 32 28.28 -11.79 13.70
C PRO A 32 28.22 -10.51 12.84
N ASP A 33 28.03 -10.69 11.54
CA ASP A 33 27.96 -9.57 10.61
C ASP A 33 26.79 -9.68 9.64
N GLY A 34 25.79 -10.50 9.97
CA GLY A 34 24.58 -10.58 9.19
C GLY A 34 23.76 -9.31 9.29
N GLY A 35 23.43 -8.73 8.14
CA GLY A 35 22.67 -7.48 8.08
C GLY A 35 21.17 -7.67 8.18
N ASN A 36 20.47 -6.57 8.33
CA ASN A 36 19.01 -6.56 8.44
C ASN A 36 18.35 -6.73 7.07
N GLY A 37 17.14 -7.30 7.04
CA GLY A 37 16.34 -7.30 5.83
C GLY A 37 15.81 -5.92 5.51
N GLY A 38 15.45 -5.72 4.25
CA GLY A 38 14.84 -4.47 3.82
C GLY A 38 13.35 -4.43 4.14
N LYS A 39 12.79 -3.23 4.17
CA LYS A 39 11.36 -3.02 4.39
C LYS A 39 10.58 -3.40 3.13
N GLY A 40 9.42 -4.00 3.28
CA GLY A 40 8.50 -4.22 2.17
C GLY A 40 7.84 -2.92 1.73
N GLY A 41 7.42 -2.88 0.47
CA GLY A 41 6.76 -1.70 -0.07
C GLY A 41 5.35 -1.51 0.45
N ASP A 42 4.90 -0.27 0.51
CA ASP A 42 3.54 0.10 0.93
C ASP A 42 2.59 0.08 -0.26
N ILE A 43 1.30 -0.04 0.03
CA ILE A 43 0.24 0.22 -0.95
C ILE A 43 -0.30 1.61 -0.66
N ILE A 44 -0.22 2.49 -1.64
CA ILE A 44 -0.59 3.90 -1.52
C ILE A 44 -1.63 4.21 -2.58
N PHE A 45 -2.73 4.85 -2.18
CA PHE A 45 -3.68 5.39 -3.15
C PHE A 45 -3.43 6.88 -3.32
N GLU A 46 -3.44 7.33 -4.56
CA GLU A 46 -3.17 8.72 -4.89
C GLU A 46 -4.18 9.18 -5.93
N VAL A 47 -4.73 10.39 -5.71
CA VAL A 47 -5.69 10.96 -6.64
C VAL A 47 -4.97 11.45 -7.89
N ASP A 48 -5.51 11.07 -9.05
CA ASP A 48 -5.09 11.60 -10.35
C ASP A 48 -6.30 12.29 -10.95
N LYS A 49 -6.24 13.62 -11.02
CA LYS A 49 -7.37 14.42 -11.48
C LYS A 49 -7.65 14.25 -12.97
N GLY A 50 -6.71 13.62 -13.69
CA GLY A 50 -6.92 13.28 -15.09
C GLY A 50 -7.77 12.03 -15.30
N LEU A 51 -8.00 11.24 -14.24
CA LEU A 51 -8.83 10.05 -14.31
C LEU A 51 -10.28 10.40 -13.96
N ASN A 52 -11.22 9.79 -14.68
CA ASN A 52 -12.64 10.01 -14.44
C ASN A 52 -13.45 8.72 -14.36
N THR A 53 -12.78 7.57 -14.33
CA THR A 53 -13.44 6.27 -14.28
C THR A 53 -12.56 5.25 -13.56
N LEU A 54 -13.18 4.21 -13.01
CA LEU A 54 -12.51 3.06 -12.41
C LEU A 54 -12.38 1.90 -13.39
N GLY A 55 -12.60 2.16 -14.69
CA GLY A 55 -12.63 1.10 -15.70
C GLY A 55 -11.38 0.23 -15.75
N ASP A 56 -10.21 0.82 -15.55
CA ASP A 56 -8.96 0.07 -15.62
C ASP A 56 -8.85 -1.00 -14.52
N PHE A 57 -9.51 -0.77 -13.39
CA PHE A 57 -9.48 -1.72 -12.27
C PHE A 57 -10.32 -2.97 -12.53
N ARG A 58 -11.17 -2.96 -13.55
CA ARG A 58 -11.92 -4.14 -13.94
C ARG A 58 -11.09 -5.12 -14.74
N HIS A 59 -10.01 -4.63 -15.36
CA HIS A 59 -9.11 -5.46 -16.15
C HIS A 59 -7.94 -5.96 -15.32
N ASN A 60 -7.41 -5.13 -14.44
CA ASN A 60 -6.32 -5.51 -13.54
C ASN A 60 -6.83 -5.40 -12.11
N SER A 61 -6.99 -6.56 -11.47
CA SER A 61 -7.60 -6.62 -10.15
C SER A 61 -6.64 -6.98 -9.02
N LYS A 62 -5.34 -7.11 -9.33
CA LYS A 62 -4.35 -7.45 -8.30
C LYS A 62 -3.22 -6.44 -8.28
N TYR A 63 -2.93 -5.93 -7.10
CA TYR A 63 -1.90 -4.91 -6.89
C TYR A 63 -1.05 -5.33 -5.71
N ILE A 64 0.18 -5.75 -5.98
CA ILE A 64 1.09 -6.30 -4.99
C ILE A 64 2.38 -5.51 -5.02
N ALA A 65 2.72 -4.88 -3.88
CA ALA A 65 3.97 -4.15 -3.74
C ALA A 65 5.13 -5.14 -3.57
N LYS A 66 6.34 -4.65 -3.78
CA LYS A 66 7.51 -5.52 -3.74
C LYS A 66 7.95 -5.78 -2.32
N SER A 67 8.42 -7.01 -2.08
CA SER A 67 9.00 -7.40 -0.80
C SER A 67 10.38 -6.78 -0.62
N GLY A 68 10.78 -6.58 0.62
CA GLY A 68 12.15 -6.23 0.94
C GLY A 68 13.06 -7.40 0.72
N GLU A 69 14.32 -7.13 0.42
CA GLU A 69 15.31 -8.18 0.20
C GLU A 69 15.93 -8.63 1.51
N GLU A 70 16.41 -9.86 1.52
CA GLU A 70 17.12 -10.41 2.67
C GLU A 70 18.40 -9.60 2.96
N GLY A 71 18.76 -9.50 4.22
CA GLY A 71 20.05 -8.91 4.60
C GLY A 71 21.21 -9.72 4.04
N GLY A 72 22.37 -9.10 4.00
CA GLY A 72 23.57 -9.74 3.45
C GLY A 72 24.72 -9.76 4.44
N LYS A 73 25.83 -10.32 3.96
CA LYS A 73 27.07 -10.37 4.72
C LYS A 73 27.63 -8.97 4.93
N ARG A 74 28.60 -8.85 5.82
CA ARG A 74 29.32 -7.59 6.08
C ARG A 74 28.39 -6.46 6.50
N ARG A 75 27.40 -6.83 7.31
CA ARG A 75 26.42 -5.88 7.87
C ARG A 75 25.58 -5.17 6.81
N CYS A 76 25.47 -5.74 5.62
CA CYS A 76 24.72 -5.12 4.54
C CYS A 76 23.22 -5.31 4.74
N THR A 77 22.50 -4.20 4.76
CA THR A 77 21.05 -4.22 4.83
C THR A 77 20.46 -4.55 3.46
N GLY A 78 19.47 -5.42 3.44
CA GLY A 78 18.75 -5.74 2.22
C GLY A 78 18.06 -4.51 1.65
N ARG A 79 17.83 -4.52 0.34
CA ARG A 79 17.16 -3.41 -0.33
C ARG A 79 15.69 -3.35 0.06
N ASP A 80 15.16 -2.16 0.26
CA ASP A 80 13.73 -1.98 0.50
C ASP A 80 12.94 -2.27 -0.77
N GLY A 81 11.75 -2.86 -0.62
CA GLY A 81 10.82 -3.00 -1.73
C GLY A 81 10.19 -1.67 -2.07
N GLU A 82 9.95 -1.44 -3.35
CA GLU A 82 9.32 -0.21 -3.80
C GLU A 82 7.85 -0.17 -3.39
N ASP A 83 7.39 1.01 -3.01
CA ASP A 83 5.97 1.25 -2.78
C ASP A 83 5.21 1.15 -4.09
N LEU A 84 3.97 0.70 -4.01
CA LEU A 84 3.09 0.67 -5.17
C LEU A 84 2.05 1.77 -5.00
N VAL A 85 2.07 2.74 -5.92
CA VAL A 85 1.12 3.84 -5.93
C VAL A 85 0.01 3.49 -6.92
N ILE A 86 -1.22 3.46 -6.43
CA ILE A 86 -2.40 3.16 -7.23
C ILE A 86 -3.14 4.47 -7.46
N LYS A 87 -3.25 4.87 -8.72
CA LYS A 87 -3.90 6.13 -9.08
C LYS A 87 -5.40 5.92 -9.22
N VAL A 88 -6.16 6.79 -8.58
CA VAL A 88 -7.64 6.74 -8.61
C VAL A 88 -8.19 8.12 -8.93
N PRO A 89 -9.41 8.18 -9.50
CA PRO A 89 -10.07 9.48 -9.73
C PRO A 89 -10.38 10.18 -8.41
N GLU A 90 -10.47 11.50 -8.47
CA GLU A 90 -10.94 12.28 -7.34
C GLU A 90 -12.35 11.89 -7.00
N GLY A 91 -12.64 11.72 -5.70
CA GLY A 91 -13.96 11.29 -5.24
C GLY A 91 -14.11 9.79 -5.07
N THR A 92 -13.03 9.02 -5.27
CA THR A 92 -13.06 7.58 -5.05
C THR A 92 -13.09 7.29 -3.55
N VAL A 93 -14.01 6.43 -3.14
CA VAL A 93 -14.10 5.94 -1.77
C VAL A 93 -13.63 4.49 -1.75
N ILE A 94 -12.78 4.16 -0.80
CA ILE A 94 -12.21 2.83 -0.66
C ILE A 94 -12.85 2.17 0.54
N TYR A 95 -13.48 1.01 0.30
CA TYR A 95 -14.14 0.23 1.35
C TYR A 95 -13.43 -1.10 1.55
N ASP A 96 -13.43 -1.57 2.79
CA ASP A 96 -13.12 -2.98 3.04
C ASP A 96 -14.24 -3.82 2.43
N ASP A 97 -13.90 -4.73 1.53
CA ASP A 97 -14.90 -5.51 0.81
C ASP A 97 -15.71 -6.43 1.73
N GLU A 98 -15.10 -6.90 2.81
CA GLU A 98 -15.75 -7.81 3.73
C GLU A 98 -16.62 -7.09 4.75
N SER A 99 -16.07 -6.12 5.47
CA SER A 99 -16.79 -5.40 6.52
C SER A 99 -17.66 -4.27 5.99
N ARG A 100 -17.43 -3.85 4.75
CA ARG A 100 -18.12 -2.72 4.11
C ARG A 100 -17.82 -1.37 4.76
N LYS A 101 -16.84 -1.30 5.64
CA LYS A 101 -16.44 -0.05 6.29
C LYS A 101 -15.57 0.77 5.36
N VAL A 102 -15.70 2.09 5.47
CA VAL A 102 -14.85 3.02 4.71
C VAL A 102 -13.44 2.98 5.29
N ILE A 103 -12.48 2.73 4.41
CA ILE A 103 -11.06 2.78 4.76
C ILE A 103 -10.51 4.18 4.49
N ALA A 104 -10.87 4.74 3.33
CA ALA A 104 -10.39 6.06 2.93
C ALA A 104 -11.36 6.69 1.97
N ASP A 105 -11.50 8.01 2.06
CA ASP A 105 -12.28 8.81 1.12
C ASP A 105 -11.31 9.75 0.42
N MET A 106 -11.06 9.49 -0.87
CA MET A 106 -10.09 10.21 -1.66
C MET A 106 -10.75 11.41 -2.33
N SER A 107 -11.35 12.27 -1.51
CA SER A 107 -12.00 13.47 -2.00
C SER A 107 -11.52 14.68 -1.23
N ASN A 108 -11.85 15.87 -1.73
CA ASN A 108 -11.46 17.15 -1.15
C ASN A 108 -9.93 17.24 -1.05
N ASP A 109 -9.39 17.35 0.16
CA ASP A 109 -7.98 17.56 0.37
C ASP A 109 -7.19 16.26 0.55
N ASN A 110 -7.87 15.12 0.57
CA ASN A 110 -7.18 13.84 0.75
C ASN A 110 -6.71 13.30 -0.60
N LEU A 111 -5.54 13.72 -1.02
CA LEU A 111 -5.00 13.39 -2.34
C LEU A 111 -4.10 12.17 -2.33
N ARG A 112 -3.71 11.68 -1.17
CA ARG A 112 -2.76 10.56 -1.08
C ARG A 112 -2.87 9.93 0.31
N GLU A 113 -2.97 8.61 0.34
CA GLU A 113 -3.06 7.90 1.62
C GLU A 113 -2.43 6.53 1.54
N VAL A 114 -1.65 6.17 2.56
CA VAL A 114 -1.07 4.84 2.68
C VAL A 114 -2.15 3.92 3.27
N ILE A 115 -2.56 2.93 2.52
CA ILE A 115 -3.62 2.01 2.92
C ILE A 115 -3.07 0.75 3.60
N LEU A 116 -2.00 0.18 3.04
CA LEU A 116 -1.32 -0.96 3.64
C LEU A 116 0.16 -0.63 3.77
N LYS A 117 0.71 -0.88 4.94
CA LYS A 117 2.15 -0.69 5.15
C LYS A 117 2.91 -1.96 4.87
N GLY A 118 4.08 -1.82 4.27
CA GLY A 118 5.00 -2.92 4.06
C GLY A 118 5.52 -3.47 5.38
N GLY A 119 5.89 -4.73 5.38
CA GLY A 119 6.44 -5.38 6.54
C GLY A 119 7.82 -4.84 6.89
N ARG A 120 8.12 -4.80 8.19
CA ARG A 120 9.43 -4.38 8.67
C ARG A 120 10.46 -5.45 8.34
N GLY A 121 11.65 -5.04 7.92
CA GLY A 121 12.75 -5.97 7.71
C GLY A 121 13.18 -6.64 9.02
N GLY A 122 13.53 -7.91 8.94
CA GLY A 122 14.00 -8.66 10.09
C GLY A 122 15.42 -8.27 10.47
N LYS A 123 15.75 -8.36 11.75
CA LYS A 123 17.09 -8.02 12.23
C LYS A 123 18.06 -9.14 11.93
N GLY A 124 19.22 -8.80 11.39
CA GLY A 124 20.31 -9.74 11.19
C GLY A 124 20.99 -10.14 12.49
N ASN A 125 21.79 -11.22 12.45
CA ASN A 125 22.39 -11.73 13.67
C ASN A 125 23.38 -10.77 14.32
N MET A 126 23.85 -9.78 13.59
CA MET A 126 24.71 -8.74 14.16
C MET A 126 24.07 -7.98 15.32
N ASN A 127 22.73 -7.99 15.38
CA ASN A 127 21.97 -7.26 16.42
C ASN A 127 21.80 -8.08 17.69
N TYR A 128 22.16 -9.36 17.68
CA TYR A 128 21.91 -10.27 18.80
C TYR A 128 23.15 -10.67 19.57
N ALA A 129 24.30 -10.09 19.22
CA ALA A 129 25.52 -10.36 19.96
C ALA A 129 25.46 -9.72 21.34
N THR A 130 25.79 -10.50 22.36
CA THR A 130 25.89 -10.01 23.73
C THR A 130 27.16 -10.56 24.35
N SER A 131 27.52 -10.12 25.55
CA SER A 131 28.72 -10.61 26.24
C SER A 131 28.63 -12.11 26.52
N THR A 132 27.42 -12.66 26.65
CA THR A 132 27.20 -14.07 26.93
C THR A 132 26.88 -14.88 25.67
N MET A 133 26.49 -14.23 24.57
CA MET A 133 26.20 -14.86 23.28
C MET A 133 26.92 -14.09 22.20
N GLN A 134 28.15 -14.46 21.93
CA GLN A 134 29.01 -13.73 20.99
C GLN A 134 28.88 -14.23 19.55
N ALA A 135 28.24 -15.38 19.34
CA ALA A 135 28.10 -15.97 18.01
C ALA A 135 26.67 -16.44 17.79
N PRO A 136 25.70 -15.49 17.75
CA PRO A 136 24.30 -15.89 17.56
C PRO A 136 24.07 -16.52 16.20
N GLN A 137 23.42 -17.69 16.19
CA GLN A 137 23.15 -18.46 14.98
C GLN A 137 21.75 -18.21 14.43
N TYR A 138 21.13 -17.11 14.81
CA TYR A 138 19.78 -16.82 14.41
C TYR A 138 19.62 -15.36 13.98
N ALA A 139 18.62 -15.15 13.15
CA ALA A 139 18.19 -13.81 12.75
C ALA A 139 16.67 -13.77 12.77
N GLN A 140 16.11 -12.57 12.75
CA GLN A 140 14.68 -12.38 12.78
C GLN A 140 14.12 -12.48 11.36
N PRO A 141 13.02 -13.21 11.14
CA PRO A 141 12.35 -13.17 9.85
C PRO A 141 11.71 -11.81 9.64
N GLY A 142 11.50 -11.44 8.37
CA GLY A 142 10.80 -10.22 8.05
C GLY A 142 9.34 -10.29 8.48
N GLN A 143 8.77 -9.14 8.77
CA GLN A 143 7.36 -9.04 9.12
C GLN A 143 6.50 -9.36 7.90
N ASP A 144 5.42 -10.08 8.10
CA ASP A 144 4.52 -10.47 7.00
C ASP A 144 3.90 -9.25 6.33
N ALA A 145 3.53 -9.44 5.08
CA ALA A 145 2.77 -8.46 4.33
C ALA A 145 1.34 -8.39 4.87
N GLN A 146 0.71 -7.24 4.62
CA GLN A 146 -0.73 -7.07 4.84
C GLN A 146 -1.42 -7.25 3.51
N GLU A 147 -2.61 -7.84 3.53
CA GLU A 147 -3.39 -8.04 2.31
C GLU A 147 -4.86 -7.80 2.58
N LEU A 148 -5.59 -7.36 1.55
CA LEU A 148 -6.97 -6.96 1.72
C LEU A 148 -7.68 -6.94 0.37
N TRP A 149 -8.93 -7.39 0.34
CA TRP A 149 -9.82 -7.11 -0.78
C TRP A 149 -10.52 -5.80 -0.47
N VAL A 150 -10.48 -4.88 -1.42
CA VAL A 150 -11.13 -3.58 -1.27
C VAL A 150 -12.09 -3.35 -2.42
N ARG A 151 -13.12 -2.56 -2.13
CA ARG A 151 -14.06 -2.09 -3.13
C ARG A 151 -13.82 -0.60 -3.33
N LEU A 152 -13.67 -0.22 -4.59
CA LEU A 152 -13.55 1.18 -4.97
C LEU A 152 -14.90 1.63 -5.52
N GLU A 153 -15.38 2.78 -5.05
CA GLU A 153 -16.60 3.38 -5.58
C GLU A 153 -16.32 4.83 -5.90
N LEU A 154 -16.59 5.20 -7.13
CA LEU A 154 -16.44 6.58 -7.55
C LEU A 154 -17.78 7.27 -7.43
N LYS A 155 -17.84 8.26 -6.56
CA LYS A 155 -19.04 9.10 -6.48
C LYS A 155 -19.06 9.99 -7.70
N VAL A 156 -20.05 9.78 -8.53
CA VAL A 156 -20.30 10.72 -9.61
C VAL A 156 -20.87 11.97 -8.97
N ILE A 157 -20.07 12.97 -8.83
CA ILE A 157 -20.58 14.29 -8.56
C ILE A 157 -21.27 14.66 -9.84
N ALA A 158 -22.54 14.46 -9.86
CA ALA A 158 -23.34 15.03 -10.90
C ALA A 158 -23.17 16.52 -10.76
N ASP A 159 -22.28 16.97 -11.50
CA ASP A 159 -22.23 18.35 -11.74
C ASP A 159 -23.38 18.62 -12.64
N VAL A 160 -24.41 18.56 -12.10
CA VAL A 160 -25.50 18.64 -12.84
C VAL A 160 -25.89 19.93 -13.12
N GLY A 161 -25.22 20.20 -13.50
CA GLY A 161 -25.78 21.16 -13.78
C GLY A 161 -26.90 20.78 -14.58
N LEU A 162 -26.32 20.28 -14.24
CA LEU A 162 -26.66 20.14 -14.67
C LEU A 162 -27.41 20.22 -15.17
N VAL A 163 -27.58 20.18 -15.38
CA VAL A 163 -28.05 20.16 -15.83
C VAL A 163 -28.85 20.32 -16.18
N GLY A 164 -29.30 20.34 -16.28
CA GLY A 164 -30.00 20.48 -16.69
C GLY A 164 -30.76 20.44 -16.88
N PHE A 165 -31.14 20.63 -16.86
CA PHE A 165 -31.90 20.54 -17.05
C PHE A 165 -32.59 21.12 -17.21
N PRO A 166 -33.16 21.19 -17.45
CA PRO A 166 -33.88 21.52 -17.62
C PRO A 166 -34.55 21.80 -17.66
N ASN A 167 -35.14 21.92 -17.73
CA ASN A 167 -35.74 21.95 -17.66
C ASN A 167 -36.11 22.30 -17.43
N VAL A 168 -36.44 22.43 -17.29
CA VAL A 168 -36.87 22.50 -17.19
C VAL A 168 -36.95 23.04 -16.98
N GLY A 169 -37.36 23.47 -16.89
CA GLY A 169 -37.69 23.62 -16.92
C GLY A 169 -37.64 24.17 -16.76
N LYS A 170 -38.04 24.41 -16.96
CA LYS A 170 -38.30 24.53 -16.97
C LYS A 170 -38.52 24.84 -16.56
N SER A 171 -39.12 25.35 -16.74
CA SER A 171 -39.62 25.34 -16.43
C SER A 171 -39.77 25.48 -15.70
N THR A 172 -40.39 25.88 -15.56
CA THR A 172 -40.69 25.58 -14.95
C THR A 172 -40.64 25.72 -14.02
N PRO A 173 -41.28 26.16 -14.03
CA PRO A 173 -41.40 25.84 -13.20
C PRO A 173 -41.33 25.65 -12.32
N VAL A 174 -41.92 25.93 -12.34
CA VAL A 174 -41.89 25.22 -11.73
C VAL A 174 -41.58 24.87 -10.92
N SER A 175 -42.09 25.03 -10.95
CA SER A 175 -41.90 24.26 -10.49
C SER A 175 -41.35 23.83 -9.65
N TYR A 176 -41.98 24.22 -9.72
CA TYR A 176 -41.56 23.43 -9.22
C TYR A 176 -41.12 23.11 -8.30
N THR A 177 -41.37 23.28 -8.48
CA THR A 177 -41.17 22.70 -8.09
C THR A 177 -40.72 22.07 -7.36
N HIS A 178 -41.40 22.05 -7.59
CA HIS A 178 -41.12 21.11 -7.29
C HIS A 178 -40.83 20.43 -6.82
N LEU A 179 -40.96 20.51 -7.31
CA LEU A 179 -40.88 19.74 -7.32
C LEU A 179 -40.72 19.21 -6.77
N ARG A 180 -41.18 19.11 -6.97
CA ARG A 180 -41.27 18.81 -7.05
C ARG A 180 -41.02 18.29 -6.44
#